data_b43471fc4ff3b15aad185733adde877b
#
_entry.id   b43471fc4ff3b15aad185733adde877b
#
_cell.length_a   1.000
_cell.length_b   1.000
_cell.length_c   1.000
_cell.angle_alpha   90.00
_cell.angle_beta   90.00
_cell.angle_gamma   90.00
#
_symmetry.space_group_name_H-M   'P 1'
#
loop_
_entity.id
_entity.type
_entity.pdbx_description
1 polymer ?
#
loop_
_entity_poly.entity_id
_entity_poly.type
_entity_poly.pdbx_seq_one_letter_code
_entity_poly.pdbx_strand_id
1 'polypeptide(L)'
;RDSRQRELQTIPSRSRLSKGIFFFMLSIFCVAIGLLNSASAFLICVLSFAGIKIINSDFYRNIDWPIIIMLAAMIPIGSAIQSTGLSSLISEQISVYANSLDLFWILLIILIVTMLITDIINNAATAVIMAPISVGLANQLGYPIEPFLMVVAVGASSAFLTPIGHQCNTVIMGPGNYKFTDYWRLGLPLDLLILVVSVPMILFVWT
;
A
#
# COMPACT_ATOMS: atom_id res chain seq x y z
N ARG A 1 -11.00 27.18 27.31
CA ARG A 1 -9.51 27.32 27.43
C ARG A 1 -8.99 26.01 27.97
N ASP A 2 -8.92 24.98 27.14
CA ASP A 2 -8.20 23.76 27.45
C ASP A 2 -6.80 23.92 26.86
N SER A 3 -5.86 24.26 27.74
CA SER A 3 -4.45 24.11 27.45
C SER A 3 -4.14 22.62 27.42
N ARG A 4 -4.23 21.98 26.25
CA ARG A 4 -3.61 20.67 26.04
C ARG A 4 -2.14 20.86 26.36
N GLN A 5 -1.73 20.42 27.56
CA GLN A 5 -0.33 20.21 27.87
C GLN A 5 0.20 19.25 26.81
N ARG A 6 0.97 19.76 25.86
CA ARG A 6 1.84 18.91 25.06
C ARG A 6 2.76 18.23 26.05
N GLU A 7 2.54 16.95 26.31
CA GLU A 7 3.54 16.14 26.97
C GLU A 7 4.82 16.30 26.15
N LEU A 8 5.76 17.03 26.73
CA LEU A 8 7.11 17.11 26.19
C LEU A 8 7.63 15.68 26.17
N GLN A 9 7.66 15.08 24.99
CA GLN A 9 8.29 13.77 24.81
C GLN A 9 9.71 13.91 25.33
N THR A 10 10.00 13.26 26.44
CA THR A 10 11.34 13.25 27.02
C THR A 10 12.26 12.65 25.97
N ILE A 11 13.22 13.44 25.50
CA ILE A 11 14.22 13.01 24.53
C ILE A 11 14.88 11.75 25.09
N PRO A 12 14.83 10.60 24.42
CA PRO A 12 15.40 9.38 24.95
C PRO A 12 16.90 9.57 25.19
N SER A 13 17.42 9.02 26.27
CA SER A 13 18.86 9.11 26.56
C SER A 13 19.67 8.59 25.38
N ARG A 14 20.78 9.24 25.02
CA ARG A 14 21.64 8.84 23.87
C ARG A 14 21.94 7.34 23.88
N SER A 15 22.12 6.73 25.05
CA SER A 15 22.35 5.29 25.18
C SER A 15 21.14 4.43 24.73
N ARG A 16 19.91 4.84 25.04
CA ARG A 16 18.71 4.11 24.59
C ARG A 16 18.50 4.25 23.08
N LEU A 17 18.75 5.44 22.56
CA LEU A 17 18.67 5.71 21.11
C LEU A 17 19.69 4.85 20.34
N SER A 18 20.96 4.81 20.79
CA SER A 18 22.01 4.01 20.15
C SER A 18 21.67 2.51 20.14
N LYS A 19 21.17 1.97 21.26
CA LYS A 19 20.72 0.57 21.32
C LYS A 19 19.54 0.31 20.38
N GLY A 20 18.58 1.22 20.31
CA GLY A 20 17.44 1.12 19.39
C GLY A 20 17.89 1.06 17.92
N ILE A 21 18.76 2.00 17.53
CA ILE A 21 19.33 2.01 16.17
C ILE A 21 20.09 0.72 15.88
N PHE A 22 20.88 0.23 16.82
CA PHE A 22 21.65 -1.01 16.63
C PHE A 22 20.74 -2.22 16.35
N PHE A 23 19.70 -2.46 17.17
CA PHE A 23 18.79 -3.58 16.95
C PHE A 23 17.97 -3.45 15.67
N PHE A 24 17.59 -2.22 15.32
CA PHE A 24 16.88 -1.96 14.07
C PHE A 24 17.75 -2.25 12.84
N MET A 25 18.99 -1.74 12.82
CA MET A 25 19.96 -2.02 11.74
C MET A 25 20.33 -3.49 11.66
N LEU A 26 20.48 -4.17 12.81
CA LEU A 26 20.74 -5.61 12.86
C LEU A 26 19.57 -6.40 12.21
N SER A 27 18.34 -6.00 12.48
CA SER A 27 17.16 -6.64 11.88
C SER A 27 17.14 -6.46 10.35
N ILE A 28 17.42 -5.26 9.85
CA ILE A 28 17.54 -5.00 8.41
C ILE A 28 18.66 -5.85 7.80
N PHE A 29 19.81 -5.92 8.46
CA PHE A 29 20.94 -6.71 8.00
C PHE A 29 20.60 -8.22 7.91
N CYS A 30 19.93 -8.76 8.95
CA CYS A 30 19.49 -10.16 8.95
C CYS A 30 18.51 -10.47 7.81
N VAL A 31 17.64 -9.54 7.47
CA VAL A 31 16.73 -9.68 6.32
C VAL A 31 17.51 -9.61 5.00
N ALA A 32 18.43 -8.64 4.88
CA ALA A 32 19.20 -8.43 3.65
C ALA A 32 20.08 -9.63 3.26
N ILE A 33 20.64 -10.35 4.24
CA ILE A 33 21.43 -11.58 4.00
C ILE A 33 20.57 -12.85 3.92
N GLY A 34 19.24 -12.73 4.01
CA GLY A 34 18.32 -13.86 3.91
C GLY A 34 18.29 -14.80 5.12
N LEU A 35 18.86 -14.41 6.26
CA LEU A 35 18.90 -15.22 7.50
C LEU A 35 17.51 -15.36 8.14
N LEU A 36 16.70 -14.32 8.08
CA LEU A 36 15.35 -14.24 8.63
C LEU A 36 14.41 -13.60 7.63
N ASN A 37 13.16 -14.04 7.64
CA ASN A 37 12.12 -13.28 6.93
C ASN A 37 11.84 -11.95 7.65
N SER A 38 11.33 -10.96 6.94
CA SER A 38 11.11 -9.60 7.45
C SER A 38 10.22 -9.59 8.70
N ALA A 39 9.14 -10.39 8.72
CA ALA A 39 8.22 -10.44 9.85
C ALA A 39 8.91 -10.94 11.13
N SER A 40 9.68 -12.03 11.06
CA SER A 40 10.43 -12.57 12.21
C SER A 40 11.52 -11.63 12.69
N ALA A 41 12.26 -11.01 11.76
CA ALA A 41 13.34 -10.08 12.11
C ALA A 41 12.81 -8.84 12.85
N PHE A 42 11.74 -8.22 12.35
CA PHE A 42 11.14 -7.07 13.03
C PHE A 42 10.41 -7.45 14.32
N LEU A 43 9.81 -8.64 14.43
CA LEU A 43 9.25 -9.12 15.69
C LEU A 43 10.33 -9.24 16.76
N ILE A 44 11.48 -9.85 16.44
CA ILE A 44 12.62 -9.96 17.35
C ILE A 44 13.13 -8.56 17.75
N CYS A 45 13.17 -7.61 16.82
CA CYS A 45 13.53 -6.23 17.10
C CYS A 45 12.60 -5.60 18.14
N VAL A 46 11.29 -5.72 17.95
CA VAL A 46 10.27 -5.18 18.88
C VAL A 46 10.38 -5.84 20.26
N LEU A 47 10.55 -7.17 20.31
CA LEU A 47 10.75 -7.90 21.56
C LEU A 47 12.04 -7.45 22.27
N SER A 48 13.12 -7.20 21.53
CA SER A 48 14.36 -6.65 22.06
C SER A 48 14.14 -5.26 22.66
N PHE A 49 13.38 -4.39 22.01
CA PHE A 49 13.02 -3.06 22.50
C PHE A 49 12.22 -3.13 23.81
N ALA A 50 11.29 -4.09 23.91
CA ALA A 50 10.54 -4.34 25.13
C ALA A 50 11.46 -4.85 26.27
N GLY A 51 12.37 -5.79 25.97
CA GLY A 51 13.31 -6.35 26.94
C GLY A 51 14.28 -5.33 27.54
N ILE A 52 14.78 -4.39 26.72
CA ILE A 52 15.67 -3.31 27.18
C ILE A 52 14.91 -2.04 27.64
N LYS A 53 13.59 -2.15 27.81
CA LYS A 53 12.70 -1.07 28.28
C LYS A 53 12.82 0.24 27.46
N ILE A 54 13.04 0.13 26.17
CA ILE A 54 12.90 1.25 25.23
C ILE A 54 11.42 1.54 24.99
N ILE A 55 10.61 0.46 24.90
CA ILE A 55 9.16 0.53 24.73
C ILE A 55 8.52 0.29 26.11
N ASN A 56 7.64 1.19 26.54
CA ASN A 56 6.87 1.04 27.76
C ASN A 56 5.67 0.10 27.53
N SER A 57 5.13 -0.49 28.62
CA SER A 57 3.94 -1.36 28.59
C SER A 57 2.71 -0.70 27.95
N ASP A 58 2.62 0.62 27.99
CA ASP A 58 1.52 1.38 27.39
C ASP A 58 1.58 1.47 25.86
N PHE A 59 2.69 1.04 25.25
CA PHE A 59 2.84 1.01 23.80
C PHE A 59 1.72 0.20 23.11
N TYR A 60 1.28 -0.90 23.73
CA TYR A 60 0.19 -1.73 23.18
C TYR A 60 -1.14 -0.98 23.06
N ARG A 61 -1.36 0.06 23.88
CA ARG A 61 -2.57 0.90 23.81
C ARG A 61 -2.54 1.87 22.64
N ASN A 62 -1.35 2.19 22.15
CA ASN A 62 -1.14 3.10 21.04
C ASN A 62 -1.11 2.38 19.66
N ILE A 63 -1.22 1.04 19.66
CA ILE A 63 -1.32 0.26 18.43
C ILE A 63 -2.71 0.47 17.83
N ASP A 64 -2.74 0.82 16.56
CA ASP A 64 -3.99 0.97 15.82
C ASP A 64 -4.51 -0.41 15.38
N TRP A 65 -5.10 -1.13 16.35
CA TRP A 65 -5.65 -2.48 16.15
C TRP A 65 -6.66 -2.57 15.00
N PRO A 66 -7.55 -1.59 14.79
CA PRO A 66 -8.45 -1.59 13.64
C PRO A 66 -7.74 -1.75 12.30
N ILE A 67 -6.61 -1.06 12.09
CA ILE A 67 -5.82 -1.17 10.86
C ILE A 67 -5.24 -2.58 10.71
N ILE A 68 -4.66 -3.14 11.77
CA ILE A 68 -4.08 -4.48 11.75
C ILE A 68 -5.15 -5.53 11.45
N ILE A 69 -6.31 -5.45 12.11
CA ILE A 69 -7.44 -6.36 11.88
C ILE A 69 -7.95 -6.23 10.44
N MET A 70 -8.08 -5.01 9.94
CA MET A 70 -8.50 -4.77 8.56
C MET A 70 -7.53 -5.40 7.56
N LEU A 71 -6.23 -5.19 7.71
CA LEU A 71 -5.21 -5.79 6.83
C LEU A 71 -5.21 -7.32 6.92
N ALA A 72 -5.33 -7.88 8.12
CA ALA A 72 -5.42 -9.33 8.32
C ALA A 72 -6.69 -9.93 7.67
N ALA A 73 -7.81 -9.22 7.69
CA ALA A 73 -9.06 -9.65 7.06
C ALA A 73 -9.01 -9.56 5.52
N MET A 74 -8.16 -8.70 4.94
CA MET A 74 -8.01 -8.60 3.48
C MET A 74 -7.31 -9.82 2.86
N ILE A 75 -6.41 -10.48 3.58
CA ILE A 75 -5.69 -11.67 3.08
C ILE A 75 -6.66 -12.80 2.69
N PRO A 76 -7.60 -13.22 3.54
CA PRO A 76 -8.60 -14.22 3.17
C PRO A 76 -9.49 -13.81 2.00
N ILE A 77 -9.81 -12.52 1.87
CA ILE A 77 -10.60 -12.00 0.75
C ILE A 77 -9.86 -12.20 -0.58
N GLY A 78 -8.58 -11.84 -0.63
CA GLY A 78 -7.75 -12.08 -1.81
C GLY A 78 -7.65 -13.56 -2.18
N SER A 79 -7.48 -14.44 -1.18
CA SER A 79 -7.47 -15.89 -1.38
C SER A 79 -8.83 -16.41 -1.87
N ALA A 80 -9.93 -15.88 -1.36
CA ALA A 80 -11.28 -16.24 -1.80
C ALA A 80 -11.54 -15.85 -3.27
N ILE A 81 -11.09 -14.67 -3.70
CA ILE A 81 -11.21 -14.23 -5.09
C ILE A 81 -10.47 -15.20 -6.04
N GLN A 82 -9.31 -15.72 -5.62
CA GLN A 82 -8.57 -16.71 -6.40
C GLN A 82 -9.24 -18.10 -6.35
N SER A 83 -9.59 -18.59 -5.16
CA SER A 83 -10.12 -19.94 -4.98
C SER A 83 -11.53 -20.13 -5.55
N THR A 84 -12.34 -19.08 -5.59
CA THR A 84 -13.68 -19.11 -6.23
C THR A 84 -13.62 -19.04 -7.76
N GLY A 85 -12.45 -18.80 -8.33
CA GLY A 85 -12.30 -18.61 -9.78
C GLY A 85 -12.81 -17.26 -10.29
N LEU A 86 -13.21 -16.33 -9.40
CA LEU A 86 -13.72 -15.04 -9.80
C LEU A 86 -12.68 -14.24 -10.60
N SER A 87 -11.41 -14.28 -10.17
CA SER A 87 -10.32 -13.60 -10.89
C SER A 87 -10.13 -14.17 -12.30
N SER A 88 -10.23 -15.48 -12.49
CA SER A 88 -10.10 -16.12 -13.81
C SER A 88 -11.27 -15.77 -14.72
N LEU A 89 -12.51 -15.77 -14.20
CA LEU A 89 -13.68 -15.38 -14.98
C LEU A 89 -13.59 -13.93 -15.48
N ILE A 90 -13.21 -13.01 -14.60
CA ILE A 90 -13.03 -11.60 -14.96
C ILE A 90 -11.90 -11.44 -15.98
N SER A 91 -10.76 -12.10 -15.73
CA SER A 91 -9.61 -12.03 -16.64
C SER A 91 -9.91 -12.63 -18.00
N GLU A 92 -10.67 -13.71 -18.07
CA GLU A 92 -11.09 -14.33 -19.33
C GLU A 92 -11.97 -13.38 -20.17
N GLN A 93 -12.92 -12.71 -19.55
CA GLN A 93 -13.77 -11.73 -20.24
C GLN A 93 -12.95 -10.53 -20.75
N ILE A 94 -12.01 -10.05 -19.93
CA ILE A 94 -11.14 -8.93 -20.32
C ILE A 94 -10.16 -9.34 -21.41
N SER A 95 -9.60 -10.55 -21.37
CA SER A 95 -8.59 -11.03 -22.32
C SER A 95 -9.10 -11.07 -23.77
N VAL A 96 -10.39 -11.32 -23.96
CA VAL A 96 -11.02 -11.31 -25.30
C VAL A 96 -10.79 -9.95 -25.99
N TYR A 97 -10.91 -8.86 -25.26
CA TYR A 97 -10.69 -7.51 -25.76
C TYR A 97 -9.22 -7.10 -25.71
N ALA A 98 -8.50 -7.55 -24.70
CA ALA A 98 -7.11 -7.21 -24.46
C ALA A 98 -6.14 -7.84 -25.48
N ASN A 99 -6.47 -8.99 -26.05
CA ASN A 99 -5.65 -9.66 -27.08
C ASN A 99 -5.38 -8.80 -28.34
N SER A 100 -6.20 -7.80 -28.60
CA SER A 100 -6.03 -6.88 -29.73
C SER A 100 -5.25 -5.61 -29.37
N LEU A 101 -4.85 -5.45 -28.10
CA LEU A 101 -4.18 -4.26 -27.58
C LEU A 101 -2.71 -4.54 -27.28
N ASP A 102 -1.86 -3.54 -27.49
CA ASP A 102 -0.48 -3.57 -27.03
C ASP A 102 -0.42 -3.55 -25.49
N LEU A 103 0.63 -4.14 -24.94
CA LEU A 103 0.87 -4.20 -23.50
C LEU A 103 0.76 -2.83 -22.80
N PHE A 104 1.22 -1.77 -23.46
CA PHE A 104 1.11 -0.40 -22.97
C PHE A 104 -0.34 -0.02 -22.63
N TRP A 105 -1.27 -0.27 -23.54
CA TRP A 105 -2.68 0.08 -23.36
C TRP A 105 -3.36 -0.79 -22.29
N ILE A 106 -2.97 -2.06 -22.21
CA ILE A 106 -3.49 -2.98 -21.20
C ILE A 106 -3.09 -2.46 -19.79
N LEU A 107 -1.82 -2.17 -19.59
CA LEU A 107 -1.31 -1.64 -18.31
C LEU A 107 -1.92 -0.28 -17.97
N LEU A 108 -2.11 0.58 -18.97
CA LEU A 108 -2.75 1.89 -18.78
C LEU A 108 -4.21 1.74 -18.31
N ILE A 109 -4.97 0.84 -18.91
CA ILE A 109 -6.35 0.58 -18.50
C ILE A 109 -6.40 0.03 -17.07
N ILE A 110 -5.54 -0.92 -16.74
CA ILE A 110 -5.46 -1.48 -15.37
C ILE A 110 -5.12 -0.37 -14.37
N LEU A 111 -4.17 0.52 -14.71
CA LEU A 111 -3.79 1.65 -13.87
C LEU A 111 -4.99 2.57 -13.62
N ILE A 112 -5.67 3.00 -14.67
CA ILE A 112 -6.85 3.88 -14.57
C ILE A 112 -7.94 3.24 -13.71
N VAL A 113 -8.28 1.98 -13.99
CA VAL A 113 -9.32 1.27 -13.22
C VAL A 113 -8.93 1.15 -11.75
N THR A 114 -7.66 0.82 -11.47
CA THR A 114 -7.16 0.71 -10.10
C THR A 114 -7.22 2.06 -9.37
N MET A 115 -6.83 3.16 -10.03
CA MET A 115 -6.91 4.51 -9.48
C MET A 115 -8.36 4.93 -9.18
N LEU A 116 -9.30 4.66 -10.08
CA LEU A 116 -10.71 4.97 -9.86
C LEU A 116 -11.30 4.17 -8.69
N ILE A 117 -10.91 2.91 -8.53
CA ILE A 117 -11.36 2.07 -7.43
C ILE A 117 -10.79 2.57 -6.10
N THR A 118 -9.49 2.92 -6.06
CA THR A 118 -8.85 3.36 -4.82
C THR A 118 -9.36 4.71 -4.32
N ASP A 119 -9.91 5.54 -5.19
CA ASP A 119 -10.57 6.80 -4.79
C ASP A 119 -11.90 6.57 -4.06
N ILE A 120 -12.51 5.39 -4.21
CA ILE A 120 -13.80 5.03 -3.59
C ILE A 120 -13.58 4.10 -2.39
N ILE A 121 -12.66 3.15 -2.53
CA ILE A 121 -12.31 2.15 -1.52
C ILE A 121 -10.89 2.47 -1.01
N ASN A 122 -10.50 1.95 0.15
CA ASN A 122 -9.12 2.15 0.62
C ASN A 122 -8.09 1.40 -0.24
N ASN A 123 -6.85 1.88 -0.19
CA ASN A 123 -5.73 1.36 -1.00
C ASN A 123 -5.50 -0.14 -0.81
N ALA A 124 -5.57 -0.64 0.43
CA ALA A 124 -5.32 -2.05 0.73
C ALA A 124 -6.39 -2.96 0.11
N ALA A 125 -7.68 -2.60 0.22
CA ALA A 125 -8.76 -3.35 -0.39
C ALA A 125 -8.65 -3.35 -1.92
N THR A 126 -8.34 -2.20 -2.51
CA THR A 126 -8.13 -2.08 -3.95
C THR A 126 -7.01 -3.00 -4.44
N ALA A 127 -5.85 -3.00 -3.76
CA ALA A 127 -4.73 -3.86 -4.12
C ALA A 127 -5.11 -5.35 -4.02
N VAL A 128 -5.81 -5.76 -2.97
CA VAL A 128 -6.25 -7.16 -2.76
C VAL A 128 -7.22 -7.64 -3.84
N ILE A 129 -8.08 -6.75 -4.35
CA ILE A 129 -9.04 -7.08 -5.41
C ILE A 129 -8.34 -7.09 -6.77
N MET A 130 -7.56 -6.06 -7.07
CA MET A 130 -6.99 -5.86 -8.41
C MET A 130 -5.78 -6.76 -8.68
N ALA A 131 -4.97 -7.10 -7.68
CA ALA A 131 -3.79 -7.93 -7.89
C ALA A 131 -4.11 -9.33 -8.46
N PRO A 132 -5.04 -10.13 -7.89
CA PRO A 132 -5.40 -11.41 -8.47
C PRO A 132 -5.95 -11.33 -9.91
N ILE A 133 -6.75 -10.29 -10.19
CA ILE A 133 -7.32 -10.06 -11.53
C ILE A 133 -6.19 -9.76 -12.52
N SER A 134 -5.26 -8.89 -12.14
CA SER A 134 -4.13 -8.50 -12.99
C SER A 134 -3.17 -9.65 -13.24
N VAL A 135 -2.90 -10.48 -12.23
CA VAL A 135 -2.10 -11.71 -12.37
C VAL A 135 -2.79 -12.71 -13.30
N GLY A 136 -4.11 -12.90 -13.15
CA GLY A 136 -4.89 -13.74 -14.04
C GLY A 136 -4.82 -13.29 -15.49
N LEU A 137 -4.92 -11.98 -15.73
CA LEU A 137 -4.82 -11.41 -17.06
C LEU A 137 -3.41 -11.55 -17.66
N ALA A 138 -2.36 -11.30 -16.88
CA ALA A 138 -0.97 -11.50 -17.31
C ALA A 138 -0.73 -12.94 -17.78
N ASN A 139 -1.17 -13.92 -16.99
CA ASN A 139 -1.03 -15.34 -17.32
C ASN A 139 -1.80 -15.73 -18.59
N GLN A 140 -3.01 -15.20 -18.81
CA GLN A 140 -3.82 -15.49 -20.00
C GLN A 140 -3.22 -14.88 -21.28
N LEU A 141 -2.62 -13.70 -21.15
CA LEU A 141 -2.00 -13.00 -22.26
C LEU A 141 -0.53 -13.45 -22.52
N GLY A 142 0.04 -14.26 -21.63
CA GLY A 142 1.41 -14.74 -21.74
C GLY A 142 2.49 -13.70 -21.42
N TYR A 143 2.15 -12.66 -20.66
CA TYR A 143 3.09 -11.63 -20.23
C TYR A 143 3.68 -11.91 -18.86
N PRO A 144 4.87 -11.33 -18.50
CA PRO A 144 5.40 -11.34 -17.15
C PRO A 144 4.40 -10.74 -16.15
N ILE A 145 4.37 -11.26 -14.93
CA ILE A 145 3.42 -10.84 -13.89
C ILE A 145 3.83 -9.50 -13.26
N GLU A 146 5.12 -9.22 -13.22
CA GLU A 146 5.72 -8.10 -12.52
C GLU A 146 5.17 -6.73 -12.97
N PRO A 147 5.09 -6.41 -14.28
CA PRO A 147 4.52 -5.15 -14.74
C PRO A 147 3.06 -4.96 -14.28
N PHE A 148 2.27 -6.03 -14.29
CA PHE A 148 0.86 -6.01 -13.89
C PHE A 148 0.70 -5.74 -12.40
N LEU A 149 1.52 -6.37 -11.56
CA LEU A 149 1.53 -6.11 -10.12
C LEU A 149 2.01 -4.70 -9.79
N MET A 150 3.04 -4.22 -10.49
CA MET A 150 3.57 -2.86 -10.29
C MET A 150 2.55 -1.78 -10.65
N VAL A 151 1.81 -1.97 -11.73
CA VAL A 151 0.71 -1.06 -12.11
C VAL A 151 -0.38 -1.03 -11.04
N VAL A 152 -0.74 -2.19 -10.48
CA VAL A 152 -1.72 -2.26 -9.38
C VAL A 152 -1.18 -1.57 -8.13
N ALA A 153 0.09 -1.79 -7.78
CA ALA A 153 0.70 -1.17 -6.60
C ALA A 153 0.73 0.37 -6.72
N VAL A 154 1.11 0.89 -7.88
CA VAL A 154 1.10 2.34 -8.16
C VAL A 154 -0.32 2.87 -8.14
N GLY A 155 -1.24 2.24 -8.87
CA GLY A 155 -2.64 2.68 -8.96
C GLY A 155 -3.35 2.67 -7.62
N ALA A 156 -3.21 1.58 -6.84
CA ALA A 156 -3.81 1.48 -5.51
C ALA A 156 -3.27 2.53 -4.51
N SER A 157 -2.06 3.04 -4.74
CA SER A 157 -1.45 4.09 -3.90
C SER A 157 -1.80 5.51 -4.35
N SER A 158 -2.47 5.66 -5.51
CA SER A 158 -2.75 6.94 -6.17
C SER A 158 -4.20 7.38 -5.94
N ALA A 159 -4.55 7.67 -4.68
CA ALA A 159 -5.89 8.10 -4.28
C ALA A 159 -5.90 9.62 -4.03
N PHE A 160 -6.01 10.41 -5.08
CA PHE A 160 -5.89 11.88 -4.99
C PHE A 160 -7.16 12.64 -5.33
N LEU A 161 -8.13 12.03 -6.01
CA LEU A 161 -9.34 12.71 -6.46
C LEU A 161 -10.36 12.91 -5.34
N THR A 162 -10.31 12.08 -4.28
CA THR A 162 -11.25 12.14 -3.19
C THR A 162 -10.58 12.18 -1.81
N PRO A 163 -11.23 12.76 -0.80
CA PRO A 163 -10.75 12.67 0.57
C PRO A 163 -10.94 11.27 1.19
N ILE A 164 -11.74 10.39 0.57
CA ILE A 164 -12.10 9.08 1.12
C ILE A 164 -11.01 8.05 0.83
N GLY A 165 -10.40 8.10 -0.35
CA GLY A 165 -9.45 7.10 -0.83
C GLY A 165 -8.23 6.91 0.08
N HIS A 166 -7.76 7.97 0.75
CA HIS A 166 -6.61 7.89 1.65
C HIS A 166 -6.84 8.61 2.97
N GLN A 167 -6.44 7.98 4.09
CA GLN A 167 -6.62 8.55 5.43
C GLN A 167 -5.97 9.92 5.61
N CYS A 168 -4.81 10.16 4.98
CA CYS A 168 -4.14 11.47 5.04
C CYS A 168 -5.01 12.59 4.48
N ASN A 169 -5.74 12.31 3.39
CA ASN A 169 -6.63 13.27 2.77
C ASN A 169 -7.77 13.65 3.73
N THR A 170 -8.35 12.66 4.40
CA THR A 170 -9.42 12.89 5.39
C THR A 170 -8.92 13.69 6.59
N VAL A 171 -7.71 13.40 7.08
CA VAL A 171 -7.13 14.09 8.26
C VAL A 171 -6.88 15.56 8.01
N ILE A 172 -6.40 15.94 6.81
CA ILE A 172 -6.11 17.35 6.48
C ILE A 172 -7.36 18.15 6.11
N MET A 173 -8.48 17.49 5.80
CA MET A 173 -9.71 18.13 5.35
C MET A 173 -10.24 19.14 6.38
N GLY A 174 -10.30 18.73 7.68
CA GLY A 174 -10.77 19.61 8.75
C GLY A 174 -9.84 20.79 9.04
N PRO A 175 -8.56 20.54 9.41
CA PRO A 175 -7.61 21.62 9.71
C PRO A 175 -7.33 22.55 8.54
N GLY A 176 -7.35 22.03 7.31
CA GLY A 176 -7.12 22.79 6.09
C GLY A 176 -8.35 23.51 5.54
N ASN A 177 -9.52 23.30 6.16
CA ASN A 177 -10.81 23.83 5.68
C ASN A 177 -11.09 23.50 4.20
N TYR A 178 -10.64 22.31 3.75
CA TYR A 178 -10.88 21.81 2.40
C TYR A 178 -12.29 21.28 2.25
N LYS A 179 -12.89 21.51 1.09
CA LYS A 179 -14.15 20.88 0.68
C LYS A 179 -13.85 19.62 -0.11
N PHE A 180 -14.81 18.70 -0.15
CA PHE A 180 -14.72 17.48 -0.95
C PHE A 180 -14.33 17.77 -2.41
N THR A 181 -14.88 18.84 -2.96
CA THR A 181 -14.64 19.27 -4.35
C THR A 181 -13.28 19.91 -4.61
N ASP A 182 -12.47 20.15 -3.59
CA ASP A 182 -11.16 20.79 -3.79
C ASP A 182 -10.09 19.76 -4.18
N TYR A 183 -10.28 18.49 -3.80
CA TYR A 183 -9.32 17.43 -4.04
C TYR A 183 -9.08 17.14 -5.52
N TRP A 184 -10.14 17.11 -6.34
CA TRP A 184 -9.99 16.82 -7.76
C TRP A 184 -9.16 17.86 -8.52
N ARG A 185 -9.11 19.12 -8.04
CA ARG A 185 -8.36 20.20 -8.71
C ARG A 185 -6.87 19.97 -8.72
N LEU A 186 -6.31 19.42 -7.63
CA LEU A 186 -4.91 19.04 -7.52
C LEU A 186 -4.69 17.57 -7.84
N GLY A 187 -5.66 16.72 -7.52
CA GLY A 187 -5.61 15.29 -7.76
C GLY A 187 -5.57 14.94 -9.24
N LEU A 188 -6.43 15.54 -10.05
CA LEU A 188 -6.51 15.23 -11.47
C LEU A 188 -5.20 15.51 -12.25
N PRO A 189 -4.53 16.67 -12.09
CA PRO A 189 -3.21 16.87 -12.69
C PRO A 189 -2.17 15.85 -12.21
N LEU A 190 -2.23 15.47 -10.93
CA LEU A 190 -1.31 14.48 -10.36
C LEU A 190 -1.58 13.08 -10.92
N ASP A 191 -2.84 12.67 -11.02
CA ASP A 191 -3.25 11.42 -11.63
C ASP A 191 -2.80 11.33 -13.11
N LEU A 192 -2.99 12.41 -13.87
CA LEU A 192 -2.52 12.46 -15.26
C LEU A 192 -1.00 12.32 -15.35
N LEU A 193 -0.25 12.95 -14.45
CA LEU A 193 1.19 12.82 -14.40
C LEU A 193 1.61 11.37 -14.09
N ILE A 194 0.92 10.71 -13.15
CA ILE A 194 1.16 9.31 -12.81
C ILE A 194 0.88 8.41 -14.01
N LEU A 195 -0.24 8.59 -14.71
CA LEU A 195 -0.57 7.83 -15.91
C LEU A 195 0.52 7.94 -16.99
N VAL A 196 1.00 9.15 -17.24
CA VAL A 196 2.01 9.42 -18.26
C VAL A 196 3.38 8.86 -17.89
N VAL A 197 3.75 8.89 -16.61
CA VAL A 197 5.09 8.49 -16.16
C VAL A 197 5.16 7.01 -15.81
N SER A 198 4.14 6.47 -15.11
CA SER A 198 4.26 5.14 -14.51
C SER A 198 4.29 4.03 -15.53
N VAL A 199 3.41 4.06 -16.55
CA VAL A 199 3.35 2.96 -17.53
C VAL A 199 4.65 2.86 -18.34
N PRO A 200 5.21 3.95 -18.93
CA PRO A 200 6.50 3.87 -19.61
C PRO A 200 7.65 3.42 -18.70
N MET A 201 7.68 3.88 -17.45
CA MET A 201 8.73 3.49 -16.48
C MET A 201 8.63 2.01 -16.12
N ILE A 202 7.42 1.50 -15.90
CA ILE A 202 7.19 0.08 -15.61
C ILE A 202 7.61 -0.78 -16.79
N LEU A 203 7.23 -0.41 -18.02
CA LEU A 203 7.66 -1.10 -19.22
C LEU A 203 9.19 -1.09 -19.37
N PHE A 204 9.82 0.06 -19.13
CA PHE A 204 11.28 0.18 -19.25
C PHE A 204 12.05 -0.72 -18.26
N VAL A 205 11.49 -0.96 -17.06
CA VAL A 205 12.18 -1.72 -16.00
C VAL A 205 11.88 -3.22 -16.07
N TRP A 206 10.65 -3.61 -16.48
CA TRP A 206 10.16 -4.99 -16.36
C TRP A 206 9.83 -5.67 -17.70
N THR A 207 10.06 -5.02 -18.82
CA THR A 207 9.97 -5.62 -20.16
C THR A 207 11.24 -5.39 -20.96
#